data_048521415bf7f38e5285bcdac97627b4
#
_entry.id   048521415bf7f38e5285bcdac97627b4
#
_cell.length_a   1.000
_cell.length_b   1.000
_cell.length_c   1.000
_cell.angle_alpha   90.00
_cell.angle_beta   90.00
_cell.angle_gamma   90.00
#
_symmetry.space_group_name_H-M   'P 1'
#
loop_
_entity.id
_entity.type
_entity.pdbx_description
1 polymer ?
#
loop_
_entity_poly.entity_id
_entity_poly.type
_entity_poly.pdbx_seq_one_letter_code
_entity_poly.pdbx_strand_id
1 'polypeptide(L)'
;MVATFAGWMLDGMDVMVYSFVIPTLIVVWHMSKGQAGLLGTSALLMSSLGGWLAGLAADRFGRVRVLQLTILWFAFFTFLSGFSNSFPQLLVIRGLQGLGFGGEWAVGSVLIGETIRARYRGRAVGTVQGGWAIGWGLAALFYTVFFALLPHELAWRAMFWIGLLPAGLAVYVRRHVHESDLFEKQVHSREKTTGIKFLEIFSSSLLRITLLASLVALGGQGGYYAITTFLPLYLNARGLSVMHTGGYLMVIILGSFCGYIASAHLADKIGRRYTLILFAALSFTTVALYTVVPISDTVTLLLGFPVGFFSSGSFSPMGAFFTELFPTSLRGSGQGFSYNLGRGVGALFPALVGYFSARMSLGHAIAVFAAIAYLVMILGVLLLPETRGTKLNDVDTLFVS
;
A
#
# COMPACT_ATOMS: atom_id res chain seq x y z
N MET A 1 16.12 2.58 9.89
CA MET A 1 14.76 2.90 10.38
C MET A 1 14.27 4.26 9.90
N VAL A 2 14.94 5.38 10.17
CA VAL A 2 14.51 6.74 9.72
C VAL A 2 14.35 6.81 8.20
N ALA A 3 15.31 6.34 7.44
CA ALA A 3 15.27 6.35 5.97
C ALA A 3 14.07 5.57 5.40
N THR A 4 13.79 4.39 5.93
CA THR A 4 12.67 3.55 5.47
C THR A 4 11.31 4.11 5.90
N PHE A 5 11.25 4.71 7.12
CA PHE A 5 10.06 5.43 7.56
C PHE A 5 9.76 6.63 6.65
N ALA A 6 10.80 7.44 6.37
CA ALA A 6 10.67 8.61 5.49
C ALA A 6 10.34 8.20 4.05
N GLY A 7 10.92 7.10 3.53
CA GLY A 7 10.57 6.55 2.24
C GLY A 7 9.10 6.17 2.19
N TRP A 8 8.66 5.34 3.10
CA TRP A 8 7.27 4.90 3.18
C TRP A 8 6.27 6.04 3.40
N MET A 9 6.67 7.08 4.12
CA MET A 9 5.90 8.32 4.27
C MET A 9 5.76 9.06 2.92
N LEU A 10 6.86 9.22 2.21
CA LEU A 10 6.85 9.90 0.90
C LEU A 10 6.13 9.09 -0.16
N ASP A 11 6.22 7.76 -0.13
CA ASP A 11 5.42 6.85 -0.97
C ASP A 11 3.92 7.02 -0.73
N GLY A 12 3.52 7.05 0.55
CA GLY A 12 2.13 7.28 0.95
C GLY A 12 1.62 8.63 0.47
N MET A 13 2.44 9.69 0.58
CA MET A 13 2.10 11.01 0.06
C MET A 13 1.83 10.94 -1.45
N ASP A 14 2.72 10.37 -2.19
CA ASP A 14 2.74 10.41 -3.65
C ASP A 14 1.64 9.54 -4.29
N VAL A 15 1.41 8.36 -3.74
CA VAL A 15 0.29 7.49 -4.16
C VAL A 15 -1.04 8.19 -3.93
N MET A 16 -1.18 8.91 -2.80
CA MET A 16 -2.43 9.61 -2.47
C MET A 16 -2.63 10.90 -3.25
N VAL A 17 -1.58 11.55 -3.75
CA VAL A 17 -1.68 12.73 -4.62
C VAL A 17 -2.69 12.47 -5.75
N TYR A 18 -2.61 11.31 -6.40
CA TYR A 18 -3.53 10.98 -7.49
C TYR A 18 -5.00 10.99 -7.05
N SER A 19 -5.31 10.43 -5.88
CA SER A 19 -6.69 10.40 -5.37
C SER A 19 -7.28 11.80 -5.20
N PHE A 20 -6.46 12.76 -4.79
CA PHE A 20 -6.88 14.16 -4.60
C PHE A 20 -7.12 14.90 -5.91
N VAL A 21 -6.39 14.58 -6.97
CA VAL A 21 -6.51 15.27 -8.25
C VAL A 21 -7.58 14.67 -9.17
N ILE A 22 -8.10 13.46 -8.88
CA ILE A 22 -9.15 12.80 -9.68
C ILE A 22 -10.34 13.72 -9.98
N PRO A 23 -10.95 14.43 -9.00
CA PRO A 23 -12.09 15.30 -9.26
C PRO A 23 -11.80 16.35 -10.33
N THR A 24 -10.62 16.98 -10.25
CA THR A 24 -10.18 18.01 -11.20
C THR A 24 -9.91 17.43 -12.58
N LEU A 25 -9.20 16.30 -12.67
CA LEU A 25 -8.89 15.65 -13.95
C LEU A 25 -10.15 15.18 -14.68
N ILE A 26 -11.18 14.71 -13.97
CA ILE A 26 -12.47 14.35 -14.55
C ILE A 26 -13.10 15.57 -15.25
N VAL A 27 -13.03 16.74 -14.62
CA VAL A 27 -13.59 17.98 -15.17
C VAL A 27 -12.74 18.52 -16.33
N VAL A 28 -11.43 18.64 -16.12
CA VAL A 28 -10.50 19.28 -17.10
C VAL A 28 -10.36 18.45 -18.39
N TRP A 29 -10.33 17.12 -18.28
CA TRP A 29 -10.15 16.23 -19.42
C TRP A 29 -11.42 15.49 -19.83
N HIS A 30 -12.58 15.82 -19.27
CA HIS A 30 -13.87 15.15 -19.50
C HIS A 30 -13.77 13.62 -19.39
N MET A 31 -12.98 13.14 -18.40
CA MET A 31 -12.77 11.72 -18.20
C MET A 31 -13.98 11.06 -17.54
N SER A 32 -14.22 9.80 -17.89
CA SER A 32 -15.13 8.96 -17.13
C SER A 32 -14.49 8.51 -15.80
N LYS A 33 -15.32 8.16 -14.80
CA LYS A 33 -14.84 7.57 -13.55
C LYS A 33 -14.09 6.24 -13.78
N GLY A 34 -14.47 5.48 -14.83
CA GLY A 34 -13.74 4.29 -15.26
C GLY A 34 -12.32 4.60 -15.72
N GLN A 35 -12.12 5.64 -16.53
CA GLN A 35 -10.80 6.11 -16.93
C GLN A 35 -9.97 6.57 -15.73
N ALA A 36 -10.57 7.29 -14.79
CA ALA A 36 -9.91 7.66 -13.53
C ALA A 36 -9.49 6.41 -12.73
N GLY A 37 -10.34 5.40 -12.63
CA GLY A 37 -9.99 4.13 -12.01
C GLY A 37 -8.80 3.43 -12.68
N LEU A 38 -8.77 3.43 -14.03
CA LEU A 38 -7.67 2.83 -14.82
C LEU A 38 -6.32 3.51 -14.57
N LEU A 39 -6.28 4.83 -14.37
CA LEU A 39 -5.04 5.54 -14.01
C LEU A 39 -4.49 5.07 -12.65
N GLY A 40 -5.36 4.86 -11.66
CA GLY A 40 -4.98 4.28 -10.38
C GLY A 40 -4.52 2.82 -10.52
N THR A 41 -5.28 2.02 -11.27
CA THR A 41 -4.97 0.62 -11.55
C THR A 41 -3.63 0.46 -12.27
N SER A 42 -3.31 1.30 -13.25
CA SER A 42 -2.05 1.18 -14.01
C SER A 42 -0.84 1.33 -13.11
N ALA A 43 -0.82 2.32 -12.23
CA ALA A 43 0.28 2.53 -11.28
C ALA A 43 0.42 1.34 -10.29
N LEU A 44 -0.69 0.89 -9.72
CA LEU A 44 -0.67 -0.20 -8.74
C LEU A 44 -0.33 -1.55 -9.37
N LEU A 45 -0.83 -1.85 -10.57
CA LEU A 45 -0.51 -3.07 -11.30
C LEU A 45 0.98 -3.13 -11.66
N MET A 46 1.51 -2.04 -12.19
CA MET A 46 2.93 -1.95 -12.52
C MET A 46 3.82 -1.95 -11.27
N SER A 47 3.30 -1.52 -10.11
CA SER A 47 4.04 -1.61 -8.86
C SER A 47 4.27 -3.05 -8.40
N SER A 48 3.36 -3.96 -8.71
CA SER A 48 3.57 -5.37 -8.39
C SER A 48 4.73 -5.98 -9.21
N LEU A 49 4.82 -5.64 -10.49
CA LEU A 49 5.96 -6.01 -11.34
C LEU A 49 7.25 -5.34 -10.87
N GLY A 50 7.18 -4.06 -10.55
CA GLY A 50 8.30 -3.29 -10.01
C GLY A 50 8.87 -3.89 -8.74
N GLY A 51 8.02 -4.37 -7.84
CA GLY A 51 8.43 -5.04 -6.61
C GLY A 51 9.22 -6.32 -6.86
N TRP A 52 8.81 -7.13 -7.84
CA TRP A 52 9.55 -8.34 -8.22
C TRP A 52 10.89 -8.01 -8.87
N LEU A 53 10.90 -7.09 -9.84
CA LEU A 53 12.12 -6.68 -10.54
C LEU A 53 13.12 -6.06 -9.58
N ALA A 54 12.67 -5.19 -8.67
CA ALA A 54 13.53 -4.56 -7.68
C ALA A 54 14.07 -5.57 -6.64
N GLY A 55 13.26 -6.55 -6.23
CA GLY A 55 13.71 -7.64 -5.36
C GLY A 55 14.89 -8.42 -6.00
N LEU A 56 14.73 -8.85 -7.25
CA LEU A 56 15.79 -9.53 -8.01
C LEU A 56 17.03 -8.65 -8.21
N ALA A 57 16.82 -7.37 -8.52
CA ALA A 57 17.91 -6.40 -8.67
C ALA A 57 18.65 -6.16 -7.34
N ALA A 58 17.93 -6.09 -6.22
CA ALA A 58 18.52 -5.88 -4.89
C ALA A 58 19.42 -7.02 -4.46
N ASP A 59 19.07 -8.26 -4.81
CA ASP A 59 19.90 -9.43 -4.54
C ASP A 59 21.20 -9.45 -5.37
N ARG A 60 21.20 -8.79 -6.52
CA ARG A 60 22.36 -8.72 -7.42
C ARG A 60 23.23 -7.48 -7.22
N PHE A 61 22.60 -6.32 -7.07
CA PHE A 61 23.26 -5.01 -7.11
C PHE A 61 23.36 -4.33 -5.73
N GLY A 62 22.74 -4.90 -4.69
CA GLY A 62 22.70 -4.36 -3.34
C GLY A 62 21.39 -3.66 -3.01
N ARG A 63 21.01 -3.75 -1.73
CA ARG A 63 19.72 -3.21 -1.25
C ARG A 63 19.68 -1.70 -1.33
N VAL A 64 20.74 -1.04 -0.88
CA VAL A 64 20.82 0.42 -0.80
C VAL A 64 20.83 1.07 -2.19
N ARG A 65 21.56 0.50 -3.16
CA ARG A 65 21.63 1.02 -4.53
C ARG A 65 20.27 0.91 -5.24
N VAL A 66 19.60 -0.24 -5.10
CA VAL A 66 18.30 -0.45 -5.74
C VAL A 66 17.25 0.43 -5.09
N LEU A 67 17.26 0.59 -3.76
CA LEU A 67 16.38 1.51 -3.05
C LEU A 67 16.53 2.96 -3.57
N GLN A 68 17.74 3.43 -3.76
CA GLN A 68 17.99 4.76 -4.32
C GLN A 68 17.45 4.90 -5.73
N LEU A 69 17.69 3.90 -6.59
CA LEU A 69 17.21 3.92 -7.97
C LEU A 69 15.69 3.93 -8.03
N THR A 70 15.01 3.13 -7.21
CA THR A 70 13.54 3.07 -7.17
C THR A 70 12.93 4.38 -6.68
N ILE A 71 13.50 5.01 -5.65
CA ILE A 71 13.07 6.33 -5.15
C ILE A 71 13.23 7.39 -6.25
N LEU A 72 14.39 7.46 -6.91
CA LEU A 72 14.64 8.44 -7.97
C LEU A 72 13.72 8.23 -9.18
N TRP A 73 13.52 6.98 -9.59
CA TRP A 73 12.61 6.61 -10.67
C TRP A 73 11.17 7.04 -10.39
N PHE A 74 10.68 6.69 -9.24
CA PHE A 74 9.35 7.01 -8.78
C PHE A 74 9.13 8.53 -8.68
N ALA A 75 10.03 9.26 -8.03
CA ALA A 75 9.98 10.71 -7.90
C ALA A 75 9.99 11.42 -9.28
N PHE A 76 10.83 10.95 -10.21
CA PHE A 76 10.92 11.51 -11.56
C PHE A 76 9.60 11.35 -12.33
N PHE A 77 9.00 10.14 -12.32
CA PHE A 77 7.76 9.92 -13.07
C PHE A 77 6.55 10.56 -12.39
N THR A 78 6.56 10.72 -11.06
CA THR A 78 5.54 11.53 -10.39
C THR A 78 5.64 12.99 -10.83
N PHE A 79 6.81 13.58 -10.75
CA PHE A 79 7.03 14.94 -11.23
C PHE A 79 6.62 15.12 -12.70
N LEU A 80 6.97 14.16 -13.55
CA LEU A 80 6.61 14.18 -14.97
C LEU A 80 5.09 14.09 -15.18
N SER A 81 4.34 13.44 -14.29
CA SER A 81 2.88 13.38 -14.36
C SER A 81 2.23 14.77 -14.38
N GLY A 82 2.83 15.76 -13.70
CA GLY A 82 2.35 17.14 -13.67
C GLY A 82 2.44 17.88 -15.01
N PHE A 83 3.16 17.34 -15.98
CA PHE A 83 3.27 17.91 -17.35
C PHE A 83 2.36 17.21 -18.36
N SER A 84 1.57 16.22 -17.91
CA SER A 84 0.65 15.52 -18.80
C SER A 84 -0.46 16.44 -19.29
N ASN A 85 -0.83 16.25 -20.57
CA ASN A 85 -1.87 17.02 -21.24
C ASN A 85 -3.02 16.13 -21.76
N SER A 86 -2.94 14.83 -21.56
CA SER A 86 -3.97 13.88 -22.00
C SER A 86 -4.00 12.63 -21.12
N PHE A 87 -5.16 11.95 -21.11
CA PHE A 87 -5.35 10.67 -20.42
C PHE A 87 -4.32 9.59 -20.83
N PRO A 88 -4.06 9.32 -22.16
CA PRO A 88 -3.09 8.28 -22.53
C PRO A 88 -1.67 8.58 -22.04
N GLN A 89 -1.27 9.85 -22.10
CA GLN A 89 0.06 10.27 -21.62
C GLN A 89 0.19 10.02 -20.11
N LEU A 90 -0.80 10.44 -19.32
CA LEU A 90 -0.78 10.21 -17.88
C LEU A 90 -0.84 8.73 -17.56
N LEU A 91 -1.60 7.93 -18.31
CA LEU A 91 -1.70 6.47 -18.11
C LEU A 91 -0.33 5.79 -18.21
N VAL A 92 0.44 6.11 -19.24
CA VAL A 92 1.79 5.55 -19.44
C VAL A 92 2.73 6.01 -18.32
N ILE A 93 2.74 7.31 -18.02
CA ILE A 93 3.62 7.89 -16.99
C ILE A 93 3.30 7.29 -15.61
N ARG A 94 2.02 7.14 -15.27
CA ARG A 94 1.58 6.49 -14.03
C ARG A 94 1.98 5.01 -13.97
N GLY A 95 1.90 4.28 -15.08
CA GLY A 95 2.41 2.92 -15.16
C GLY A 95 3.92 2.86 -14.88
N LEU A 96 4.71 3.71 -15.52
CA LEU A 96 6.15 3.79 -15.28
C LEU A 96 6.49 4.21 -13.85
N GLN A 97 5.75 5.14 -13.27
CA GLN A 97 5.87 5.51 -11.86
C GLN A 97 5.67 4.30 -10.96
N GLY A 98 4.65 3.48 -11.24
CA GLY A 98 4.35 2.27 -10.48
C GLY A 98 5.54 1.32 -10.36
N LEU A 99 6.34 1.13 -11.41
CA LEU A 99 7.53 0.27 -11.35
C LEU A 99 8.50 0.68 -10.22
N GLY A 100 8.71 1.98 -10.03
CA GLY A 100 9.55 2.48 -8.92
C GLY A 100 8.91 2.25 -7.56
N PHE A 101 7.61 2.58 -7.42
CA PHE A 101 6.86 2.44 -6.17
C PHE A 101 6.90 1.02 -5.60
N GLY A 102 6.69 0.01 -6.44
CA GLY A 102 6.72 -1.39 -5.98
C GLY A 102 8.06 -1.82 -5.43
N GLY A 103 9.14 -1.30 -5.99
CA GLY A 103 10.50 -1.64 -5.58
C GLY A 103 10.89 -1.11 -4.20
N GLU A 104 10.40 0.06 -3.84
CA GLU A 104 10.77 0.70 -2.56
C GLU A 104 10.34 -0.13 -1.35
N TRP A 105 9.09 -0.58 -1.32
CA TRP A 105 8.61 -1.44 -0.23
C TRP A 105 9.35 -2.79 -0.16
N ALA A 106 9.53 -3.45 -1.31
CA ALA A 106 10.18 -4.74 -1.36
C ALA A 106 11.61 -4.69 -0.78
N VAL A 107 12.39 -3.70 -1.21
CA VAL A 107 13.78 -3.53 -0.78
C VAL A 107 13.88 -2.96 0.64
N GLY A 108 13.07 -1.96 0.96
CA GLY A 108 13.05 -1.31 2.26
C GLY A 108 12.65 -2.26 3.41
N SER A 109 11.67 -3.13 3.18
CA SER A 109 11.24 -4.11 4.19
C SER A 109 12.33 -5.16 4.48
N VAL A 110 13.05 -5.61 3.47
CA VAL A 110 14.20 -6.52 3.64
C VAL A 110 15.32 -5.83 4.42
N LEU A 111 15.66 -4.60 4.06
CA LEU A 111 16.71 -3.84 4.74
C LEU A 111 16.40 -3.65 6.24
N ILE A 112 15.15 -3.36 6.60
CA ILE A 112 14.72 -3.29 8.01
C ILE A 112 14.81 -4.66 8.67
N GLY A 113 14.33 -5.70 8.01
CA GLY A 113 14.36 -7.08 8.53
C GLY A 113 15.77 -7.56 8.85
N GLU A 114 16.77 -7.18 8.05
CA GLU A 114 18.16 -7.53 8.20
C GLU A 114 18.90 -6.69 9.25
N THR A 115 18.50 -5.42 9.45
CA THR A 115 19.22 -4.48 10.32
C THR A 115 18.67 -4.39 11.75
N ILE A 116 17.40 -4.76 11.98
CA ILE A 116 16.75 -4.62 13.29
C ILE A 116 16.76 -5.93 14.07
N ARG A 117 17.07 -5.84 15.38
CA ARG A 117 17.04 -6.98 16.31
C ARG A 117 15.66 -7.65 16.31
N ALA A 118 15.59 -8.97 16.28
CA ALA A 118 14.36 -9.78 16.20
C ALA A 118 13.26 -9.34 17.19
N ARG A 119 13.65 -9.03 18.45
CA ARG A 119 12.75 -8.57 19.52
C ARG A 119 11.94 -7.32 19.18
N TYR A 120 12.48 -6.42 18.34
CA TYR A 120 11.87 -5.12 18.03
C TYR A 120 11.33 -5.04 16.60
N ARG A 121 11.46 -6.12 15.83
CA ARG A 121 11.12 -6.17 14.39
C ARG A 121 9.64 -5.85 14.12
N GLY A 122 8.71 -6.44 14.87
CA GLY A 122 7.28 -6.18 14.72
C GLY A 122 6.91 -4.73 14.99
N ARG A 123 7.42 -4.14 16.09
CA ARG A 123 7.20 -2.72 16.42
C ARG A 123 7.84 -1.79 15.39
N ALA A 124 9.01 -2.13 14.87
CA ALA A 124 9.69 -1.32 13.86
C ALA A 124 8.93 -1.32 12.54
N VAL A 125 8.46 -2.49 12.07
CA VAL A 125 7.62 -2.60 10.87
C VAL A 125 6.30 -1.85 11.05
N GLY A 126 5.63 -2.00 12.21
CA GLY A 126 4.41 -1.26 12.52
C GLY A 126 4.61 0.27 12.56
N THR A 127 5.74 0.74 13.09
CA THR A 127 6.08 2.18 13.07
C THR A 127 6.28 2.68 11.63
N VAL A 128 6.95 1.90 10.78
CA VAL A 128 7.16 2.26 9.37
C VAL A 128 5.83 2.33 8.62
N GLN A 129 4.90 1.41 8.89
CA GLN A 129 3.56 1.48 8.32
C GLN A 129 2.80 2.76 8.71
N GLY A 130 3.01 3.26 9.95
CA GLY A 130 2.48 4.56 10.38
C GLY A 130 2.96 5.75 9.52
N GLY A 131 4.14 5.65 8.91
CA GLY A 131 4.65 6.65 7.96
C GLY A 131 3.70 6.88 6.79
N TRP A 132 3.06 5.82 6.27
CA TRP A 132 2.06 5.93 5.20
C TRP A 132 0.92 6.92 5.53
N ALA A 133 0.37 6.83 6.75
CA ALA A 133 -0.70 7.74 7.17
C ALA A 133 -0.21 9.19 7.26
N ILE A 134 1.02 9.43 7.72
CA ILE A 134 1.61 10.77 7.74
C ILE A 134 1.80 11.30 6.31
N GLY A 135 2.28 10.47 5.39
CA GLY A 135 2.40 10.81 3.98
C GLY A 135 1.05 11.18 3.35
N TRP A 136 0.01 10.40 3.64
CA TRP A 136 -1.35 10.75 3.22
C TRP A 136 -1.80 12.10 3.79
N GLY A 137 -1.50 12.37 5.07
CA GLY A 137 -1.76 13.67 5.71
C GLY A 137 -1.04 14.83 5.02
N LEU A 138 0.21 14.65 4.62
CA LEU A 138 0.96 15.65 3.84
C LEU A 138 0.30 15.89 2.47
N ALA A 139 -0.13 14.85 1.76
CA ALA A 139 -0.86 15.00 0.50
C ALA A 139 -2.17 15.78 0.69
N ALA A 140 -2.92 15.50 1.76
CA ALA A 140 -4.15 16.24 2.10
C ALA A 140 -3.88 17.72 2.41
N LEU A 141 -2.79 18.01 3.14
CA LEU A 141 -2.36 19.37 3.44
C LEU A 141 -1.98 20.12 2.15
N PHE A 142 -1.14 19.55 1.31
CA PHE A 142 -0.76 20.17 0.03
C PHE A 142 -1.97 20.36 -0.89
N TYR A 143 -2.87 19.39 -0.95
CA TYR A 143 -4.13 19.53 -1.68
C TYR A 143 -4.91 20.75 -1.21
N THR A 144 -5.14 20.88 0.10
CA THR A 144 -5.88 22.01 0.68
C THR A 144 -5.20 23.34 0.36
N VAL A 145 -3.86 23.42 0.52
CA VAL A 145 -3.11 24.65 0.29
C VAL A 145 -3.08 25.04 -1.19
N PHE A 146 -2.76 24.09 -2.08
CA PHE A 146 -2.63 24.41 -3.51
C PHE A 146 -3.97 24.77 -4.15
N PHE A 147 -5.04 24.06 -3.81
CA PHE A 147 -6.37 24.36 -4.36
C PHE A 147 -7.00 25.63 -3.74
N ALA A 148 -6.50 26.10 -2.59
CA ALA A 148 -6.88 27.40 -2.02
C ALA A 148 -6.13 28.57 -2.65
N LEU A 149 -4.86 28.38 -3.05
CA LEU A 149 -3.97 29.45 -3.48
C LEU A 149 -3.77 29.54 -4.99
N LEU A 150 -3.95 28.44 -5.72
CA LEU A 150 -3.66 28.33 -7.16
C LEU A 150 -4.94 28.10 -7.97
N PRO A 151 -4.97 28.55 -9.25
CA PRO A 151 -6.01 28.11 -10.17
C PRO A 151 -6.05 26.58 -10.28
N HIS A 152 -7.24 25.99 -10.44
CA HIS A 152 -7.43 24.53 -10.46
C HIS A 152 -6.51 23.82 -11.47
N GLU A 153 -6.27 24.42 -12.63
CA GLU A 153 -5.36 23.92 -13.66
C GLU A 153 -3.91 23.76 -13.18
N LEU A 154 -3.43 24.73 -12.40
CA LEU A 154 -2.09 24.73 -11.86
C LEU A 154 -2.00 23.90 -10.58
N ALA A 155 -3.06 23.90 -9.76
CA ALA A 155 -3.11 23.21 -8.48
C ALA A 155 -2.90 21.70 -8.64
N TRP A 156 -3.61 21.04 -9.58
CA TRP A 156 -3.44 19.61 -9.78
C TRP A 156 -2.04 19.24 -10.32
N ARG A 157 -1.43 20.11 -11.15
CA ARG A 157 -0.06 19.93 -11.62
C ARG A 157 0.96 20.07 -10.49
N ALA A 158 0.77 21.09 -9.63
CA ALA A 158 1.60 21.31 -8.45
C ALA A 158 1.57 20.11 -7.50
N MET A 159 0.41 19.45 -7.36
CA MET A 159 0.31 18.21 -6.59
C MET A 159 1.25 17.10 -7.08
N PHE A 160 1.46 16.98 -8.39
CA PHE A 160 2.44 16.03 -8.93
C PHE A 160 3.89 16.54 -8.83
N TRP A 161 4.10 17.85 -8.92
CA TRP A 161 5.46 18.40 -8.85
C TRP A 161 6.11 18.25 -7.48
N ILE A 162 5.34 18.23 -6.38
CA ILE A 162 5.86 17.90 -5.05
C ILE A 162 6.38 16.46 -4.96
N GLY A 163 6.01 15.60 -5.86
CA GLY A 163 6.56 14.25 -6.03
C GLY A 163 8.07 14.21 -6.31
N LEU A 164 8.72 15.37 -6.51
CA LEU A 164 10.18 15.47 -6.54
C LEU A 164 10.81 15.45 -5.14
N LEU A 165 10.05 15.69 -4.07
CA LEU A 165 10.55 15.68 -2.70
C LEU A 165 11.25 14.36 -2.30
N PRO A 166 10.75 13.17 -2.69
CA PRO A 166 11.44 11.90 -2.44
C PRO A 166 12.85 11.82 -3.02
N ALA A 167 13.16 12.54 -4.09
CA ALA A 167 14.53 12.57 -4.63
C ALA A 167 15.56 13.08 -3.62
N GLY A 168 15.16 14.00 -2.74
CA GLY A 168 16.01 14.45 -1.62
C GLY A 168 16.31 13.34 -0.62
N LEU A 169 15.36 12.42 -0.39
CA LEU A 169 15.58 11.24 0.45
C LEU A 169 16.59 10.27 -0.18
N ALA A 170 16.58 10.10 -1.50
CA ALA A 170 17.57 9.25 -2.18
C ALA A 170 19.01 9.75 -1.93
N VAL A 171 19.21 11.08 -1.89
CA VAL A 171 20.50 11.70 -1.53
C VAL A 171 20.84 11.42 -0.06
N TYR A 172 19.86 11.51 0.84
CA TYR A 172 20.06 11.20 2.26
C TYR A 172 20.44 9.72 2.45
N VAL A 173 19.72 8.81 1.80
CA VAL A 173 20.00 7.36 1.83
C VAL A 173 21.42 7.07 1.34
N ARG A 174 21.85 7.71 0.25
CA ARG A 174 23.22 7.57 -0.26
C ARG A 174 24.30 7.94 0.74
N ARG A 175 24.05 8.95 1.58
CA ARG A 175 25.05 9.48 2.52
C ARG A 175 25.09 8.75 3.87
N HIS A 176 23.96 8.20 4.31
CA HIS A 176 23.78 7.76 5.70
C HIS A 176 23.37 6.29 5.87
N VAL A 177 22.98 5.62 4.79
CA VAL A 177 22.57 4.21 4.86
C VAL A 177 23.67 3.35 4.25
N HIS A 178 24.22 2.44 5.07
CA HIS A 178 25.20 1.46 4.64
C HIS A 178 24.48 0.19 4.17
N GLU A 179 25.15 -0.56 3.32
CA GLU A 179 24.66 -1.87 2.87
C GLU A 179 24.55 -2.85 4.06
N SER A 180 23.71 -3.85 3.95
CA SER A 180 23.54 -4.86 4.99
C SER A 180 24.79 -5.74 5.10
N ASP A 181 25.28 -5.95 6.33
CA ASP A 181 26.41 -6.87 6.62
C ASP A 181 26.15 -8.29 6.10
N LEU A 182 24.86 -8.71 6.07
CA LEU A 182 24.45 -10.00 5.52
C LEU A 182 24.66 -10.05 4.00
N PHE A 183 24.35 -8.98 3.29
CA PHE A 183 24.59 -8.88 1.85
C PHE A 183 26.08 -8.88 1.54
N GLU A 184 26.89 -8.12 2.25
CA GLU A 184 28.34 -8.08 2.05
C GLU A 184 28.97 -9.47 2.28
N LYS A 185 28.54 -10.18 3.31
CA LYS A 185 28.97 -11.56 3.56
C LYS A 185 28.55 -12.52 2.43
N GLN A 186 27.31 -12.38 1.91
CA GLN A 186 26.83 -13.20 0.80
C GLN A 186 27.59 -12.93 -0.51
N VAL A 187 27.97 -11.69 -0.78
CA VAL A 187 28.79 -11.35 -1.96
C VAL A 187 30.17 -11.99 -1.89
N HIS A 188 30.74 -12.10 -0.68
CA HIS A 188 32.03 -12.71 -0.47
C HIS A 188 32.01 -14.26 -0.45
N SER A 189 30.84 -14.84 -0.09
CA SER A 189 30.64 -16.30 0.01
C SER A 189 29.94 -16.94 -1.19
N ARG A 190 29.97 -16.29 -2.37
CA ARG A 190 29.18 -16.63 -3.56
C ARG A 190 29.15 -18.15 -3.87
N GLU A 191 28.22 -18.86 -3.22
CA GLU A 191 27.65 -20.11 -3.72
C GLU A 191 26.45 -19.80 -4.63
N LYS A 192 26.55 -20.30 -5.85
CA LYS A 192 25.57 -20.14 -6.95
C LYS A 192 24.27 -20.91 -6.65
N THR A 193 23.31 -20.35 -5.90
CA THR A 193 22.05 -21.06 -5.66
C THR A 193 20.81 -20.14 -5.59
N THR A 194 20.68 -19.15 -6.48
CA THR A 194 19.59 -18.16 -6.36
C THR A 194 18.39 -18.36 -7.30
N GLY A 195 18.47 -19.18 -8.32
CA GLY A 195 17.37 -19.30 -9.30
C GLY A 195 16.32 -20.37 -8.97
N ILE A 196 16.69 -21.43 -8.29
CA ILE A 196 15.83 -22.63 -8.13
C ILE A 196 14.93 -22.51 -6.89
N LYS A 197 15.41 -21.87 -5.81
CA LYS A 197 14.67 -21.75 -4.55
C LYS A 197 13.36 -20.94 -4.65
N PHE A 198 13.29 -19.95 -5.55
CA PHE A 198 12.04 -19.19 -5.73
C PHE A 198 10.87 -20.08 -6.16
N LEU A 199 11.10 -21.07 -7.02
CA LEU A 199 10.04 -21.97 -7.48
C LEU A 199 9.52 -22.92 -6.38
N GLU A 200 10.28 -23.10 -5.29
CA GLU A 200 9.87 -23.94 -4.17
C GLU A 200 8.63 -23.40 -3.43
N ILE A 201 8.34 -22.09 -3.52
CA ILE A 201 7.07 -21.52 -2.98
C ILE A 201 5.82 -22.07 -3.69
N PHE A 202 5.98 -22.67 -4.87
CA PHE A 202 4.94 -23.34 -5.64
C PHE A 202 4.96 -24.86 -5.48
N SER A 203 5.81 -25.39 -4.60
CA SER A 203 5.80 -26.83 -4.27
C SER A 203 4.46 -27.25 -3.68
N SER A 204 4.12 -28.53 -3.77
CA SER A 204 2.86 -29.07 -3.24
C SER A 204 2.61 -28.74 -1.76
N SER A 205 3.67 -28.63 -0.96
CA SER A 205 3.62 -28.31 0.48
C SER A 205 3.33 -26.81 0.74
N LEU A 206 3.82 -25.90 -0.11
CA LEU A 206 3.71 -24.45 0.09
C LEU A 206 2.68 -23.76 -0.80
N LEU A 207 2.25 -24.38 -1.91
CA LEU A 207 1.32 -23.79 -2.86
C LEU A 207 0.04 -23.28 -2.20
N ARG A 208 -0.53 -24.06 -1.31
CA ARG A 208 -1.76 -23.68 -0.58
C ARG A 208 -1.52 -22.41 0.26
N ILE A 209 -0.41 -22.35 0.98
CA ILE A 209 -0.06 -21.18 1.81
C ILE A 209 0.19 -19.97 0.93
N THR A 210 0.94 -20.12 -0.15
CA THR A 210 1.25 -19.04 -1.10
C THR A 210 -0.01 -18.45 -1.71
N LEU A 211 -0.95 -19.30 -2.17
CA LEU A 211 -2.21 -18.84 -2.75
C LEU A 211 -3.10 -18.16 -1.70
N LEU A 212 -3.26 -18.75 -0.51
CA LEU A 212 -4.09 -18.17 0.55
C LEU A 212 -3.50 -16.85 1.08
N ALA A 213 -2.18 -16.76 1.26
CA ALA A 213 -1.53 -15.50 1.64
C ALA A 213 -1.71 -14.42 0.56
N SER A 214 -1.67 -14.83 -0.72
CA SER A 214 -1.95 -13.92 -1.85
C SER A 214 -3.41 -13.43 -1.83
N LEU A 215 -4.37 -14.29 -1.49
CA LEU A 215 -5.78 -13.90 -1.33
C LEU A 215 -5.97 -12.93 -0.16
N VAL A 216 -5.29 -13.15 0.96
CA VAL A 216 -5.31 -12.20 2.10
C VAL A 216 -4.77 -10.84 1.68
N ALA A 217 -3.64 -10.81 0.97
CA ALA A 217 -3.06 -9.58 0.46
C ALA A 217 -3.97 -8.88 -0.56
N LEU A 218 -4.58 -9.66 -1.48
CA LEU A 218 -5.54 -9.16 -2.46
C LEU A 218 -6.73 -8.49 -1.77
N GLY A 219 -7.33 -9.18 -0.80
CA GLY A 219 -8.49 -8.65 -0.10
C GLY A 219 -8.19 -7.39 0.69
N GLY A 220 -7.08 -7.37 1.45
CA GLY A 220 -6.66 -6.20 2.22
C GLY A 220 -6.35 -5.00 1.34
N GLN A 221 -5.55 -5.20 0.29
CA GLN A 221 -5.15 -4.13 -0.63
C GLN A 221 -6.31 -3.70 -1.54
N GLY A 222 -7.07 -4.65 -2.09
CA GLY A 222 -8.24 -4.37 -2.93
C GLY A 222 -9.28 -3.53 -2.19
N GLY A 223 -9.63 -3.90 -0.96
CA GLY A 223 -10.56 -3.15 -0.12
C GLY A 223 -10.06 -1.74 0.19
N TYR A 224 -8.78 -1.61 0.57
CA TYR A 224 -8.16 -0.32 0.83
C TYR A 224 -8.16 0.59 -0.40
N TYR A 225 -7.73 0.10 -1.57
CA TYR A 225 -7.68 0.91 -2.79
C TYR A 225 -9.06 1.23 -3.37
N ALA A 226 -10.05 0.34 -3.20
CA ALA A 226 -11.43 0.63 -3.59
C ALA A 226 -11.97 1.88 -2.88
N ILE A 227 -11.61 2.07 -1.61
CA ILE A 227 -12.04 3.21 -0.80
C ILE A 227 -11.17 4.43 -1.08
N THR A 228 -9.87 4.31 -0.84
CA THR A 228 -8.97 5.47 -0.76
C THR A 228 -8.80 6.19 -2.10
N THR A 229 -8.87 5.46 -3.23
CA THR A 229 -8.73 6.04 -4.56
C THR A 229 -9.82 7.06 -4.87
N PHE A 230 -11.06 6.76 -4.50
CA PHE A 230 -12.20 7.62 -4.83
C PHE A 230 -12.74 8.44 -3.67
N LEU A 231 -12.11 8.37 -2.50
CA LEU A 231 -12.62 9.03 -1.30
C LEU A 231 -12.74 10.57 -1.44
N PRO A 232 -11.75 11.29 -1.98
CA PRO A 232 -11.91 12.73 -2.24
C PRO A 232 -13.05 13.04 -3.22
N LEU A 233 -13.16 12.26 -4.30
CA LEU A 233 -14.25 12.41 -5.28
C LEU A 233 -15.60 12.14 -4.64
N TYR A 234 -15.71 11.13 -3.77
CA TYR A 234 -16.94 10.81 -3.05
C TYR A 234 -17.37 11.95 -2.12
N LEU A 235 -16.44 12.52 -1.36
CA LEU A 235 -16.74 13.66 -0.47
C LEU A 235 -17.13 14.90 -1.24
N ASN A 236 -16.45 15.21 -2.35
CA ASN A 236 -16.82 16.31 -3.24
C ASN A 236 -18.23 16.12 -3.86
N ALA A 237 -18.56 14.87 -4.25
CA ALA A 237 -19.88 14.56 -4.80
C ALA A 237 -21.02 14.73 -3.76
N ARG A 238 -20.70 14.74 -2.47
CA ARG A 238 -21.63 15.09 -1.38
C ARG A 238 -21.79 16.60 -1.17
N GLY A 239 -21.13 17.43 -1.98
CA GLY A 239 -21.20 18.89 -1.89
C GLY A 239 -20.19 19.51 -0.91
N LEU A 240 -19.24 18.75 -0.39
CA LEU A 240 -18.21 19.30 0.49
C LEU A 240 -17.17 20.09 -0.31
N SER A 241 -16.84 21.29 0.16
CA SER A 241 -15.77 22.11 -0.44
C SER A 241 -14.40 21.44 -0.29
N VAL A 242 -13.41 21.88 -1.05
CA VAL A 242 -12.02 21.40 -0.97
C VAL A 242 -11.49 21.46 0.46
N MET A 243 -11.71 22.56 1.17
CA MET A 243 -11.25 22.74 2.55
C MET A 243 -11.95 21.77 3.52
N HIS A 244 -13.26 21.59 3.41
CA HIS A 244 -14.00 20.62 4.22
C HIS A 244 -13.57 19.18 3.88
N THR A 245 -13.41 18.85 2.60
CA THR A 245 -12.88 17.55 2.16
C THR A 245 -11.53 17.24 2.82
N GLY A 246 -10.61 18.19 2.84
CA GLY A 246 -9.33 18.06 3.53
C GLY A 246 -9.48 17.74 5.02
N GLY A 247 -10.39 18.45 5.73
CA GLY A 247 -10.69 18.20 7.13
C GLY A 247 -11.25 16.80 7.40
N TYR A 248 -12.19 16.32 6.60
CA TYR A 248 -12.73 14.95 6.70
C TYR A 248 -11.64 13.89 6.47
N LEU A 249 -10.78 14.10 5.48
CA LEU A 249 -9.68 13.20 5.21
C LEU A 249 -8.65 13.17 6.34
N MET A 250 -8.40 14.30 7.01
CA MET A 250 -7.50 14.33 8.18
C MET A 250 -8.02 13.48 9.34
N VAL A 251 -9.34 13.42 9.57
CA VAL A 251 -9.94 12.52 10.57
C VAL A 251 -9.73 11.04 10.19
N ILE A 252 -9.93 10.70 8.91
CA ILE A 252 -9.67 9.34 8.40
C ILE A 252 -8.20 8.97 8.54
N ILE A 253 -7.30 9.89 8.22
CA ILE A 253 -5.85 9.71 8.31
C ILE A 253 -5.39 9.52 9.76
N LEU A 254 -5.96 10.28 10.69
CA LEU A 254 -5.72 10.10 12.12
C LEU A 254 -6.18 8.71 12.57
N GLY A 255 -7.37 8.29 12.13
CA GLY A 255 -7.86 6.92 12.33
C GLY A 255 -6.89 5.88 11.78
N SER A 256 -6.38 6.07 10.57
CA SER A 256 -5.40 5.17 9.94
C SER A 256 -4.12 5.04 10.77
N PHE A 257 -3.56 6.15 11.22
CA PHE A 257 -2.36 6.16 12.06
C PHE A 257 -2.58 5.38 13.37
N CYS A 258 -3.68 5.68 14.08
CA CYS A 258 -4.06 4.96 15.29
C CYS A 258 -4.32 3.47 15.01
N GLY A 259 -4.94 3.15 13.87
CA GLY A 259 -5.24 1.79 13.45
C GLY A 259 -3.99 0.95 13.24
N TYR A 260 -2.97 1.47 12.58
CA TYR A 260 -1.68 0.78 12.42
C TYR A 260 -1.05 0.40 13.77
N ILE A 261 -1.06 1.33 14.73
CA ILE A 261 -0.47 1.11 16.05
C ILE A 261 -1.31 0.11 16.86
N ALA A 262 -2.63 0.33 16.92
CA ALA A 262 -3.54 -0.49 17.72
C ALA A 262 -3.57 -1.94 17.22
N SER A 263 -3.64 -2.16 15.90
CA SER A 263 -3.69 -3.50 15.32
C SER A 263 -2.40 -4.29 15.54
N ALA A 264 -1.23 -3.64 15.48
CA ALA A 264 0.04 -4.28 15.78
C ALA A 264 0.07 -4.83 17.21
N HIS A 265 -0.39 -4.03 18.19
CA HIS A 265 -0.47 -4.45 19.59
C HIS A 265 -1.55 -5.52 19.81
N LEU A 266 -2.70 -5.38 19.15
CA LEU A 266 -3.79 -6.32 19.27
C LEU A 266 -3.42 -7.69 18.71
N ALA A 267 -2.72 -7.73 17.57
CA ALA A 267 -2.23 -8.96 16.96
C ALA A 267 -1.28 -9.76 17.88
N ASP A 268 -0.50 -9.08 18.71
CA ASP A 268 0.33 -9.75 19.71
C ASP A 268 -0.51 -10.32 20.88
N LYS A 269 -1.66 -9.71 21.19
CA LYS A 269 -2.52 -10.11 22.31
C LYS A 269 -3.53 -11.20 21.96
N ILE A 270 -4.26 -11.08 20.86
CA ILE A 270 -5.34 -12.01 20.48
C ILE A 270 -4.98 -12.93 19.31
N GLY A 271 -3.84 -12.69 18.64
CA GLY A 271 -3.38 -13.46 17.48
C GLY A 271 -3.53 -12.71 16.17
N ARG A 272 -2.75 -13.14 15.16
CA ARG A 272 -2.70 -12.50 13.85
C ARG A 272 -4.01 -12.72 13.09
N ARG A 273 -4.46 -13.97 13.08
CA ARG A 273 -5.69 -14.41 12.39
C ARG A 273 -6.92 -13.66 12.90
N TYR A 274 -7.13 -13.66 14.21
CA TYR A 274 -8.31 -12.99 14.82
C TYR A 274 -8.29 -11.48 14.59
N THR A 275 -7.13 -10.84 14.67
CA THR A 275 -7.00 -9.41 14.41
C THR A 275 -7.32 -9.08 12.95
N LEU A 276 -6.82 -9.86 12.00
CA LEU A 276 -7.10 -9.66 10.58
C LEU A 276 -8.60 -9.82 10.25
N ILE A 277 -9.25 -10.85 10.79
CA ILE A 277 -10.71 -11.07 10.62
C ILE A 277 -11.51 -9.91 11.21
N LEU A 278 -11.19 -9.50 12.44
CA LEU A 278 -11.86 -8.40 13.13
C LEU A 278 -11.74 -7.09 12.34
N PHE A 279 -10.53 -6.76 11.92
CA PHE A 279 -10.30 -5.52 11.17
C PHE A 279 -10.96 -5.56 9.79
N ALA A 280 -10.94 -6.68 9.09
CA ALA A 280 -11.62 -6.82 7.80
C ALA A 280 -13.15 -6.70 7.94
N ALA A 281 -13.76 -7.34 8.95
CA ALA A 281 -15.19 -7.27 9.20
C ALA A 281 -15.64 -5.84 9.58
N LEU A 282 -14.88 -5.18 10.45
CA LEU A 282 -15.16 -3.80 10.86
C LEU A 282 -14.84 -2.79 9.75
N SER A 283 -13.85 -3.05 8.90
CA SER A 283 -13.62 -2.24 7.69
C SER A 283 -14.82 -2.29 6.75
N PHE A 284 -15.30 -3.49 6.43
CA PHE A 284 -16.50 -3.66 5.61
C PHE A 284 -17.69 -2.87 6.21
N THR A 285 -17.98 -3.09 7.49
CA THR A 285 -19.12 -2.46 8.15
C THR A 285 -19.02 -0.93 8.15
N THR A 286 -17.86 -0.38 8.52
CA THR A 286 -17.66 1.07 8.61
C THR A 286 -17.69 1.72 7.22
N VAL A 287 -17.13 1.07 6.20
CA VAL A 287 -17.19 1.57 4.82
C VAL A 287 -18.61 1.56 4.29
N ALA A 288 -19.36 0.48 4.49
CA ALA A 288 -20.76 0.41 4.06
C ALA A 288 -21.61 1.51 4.73
N LEU A 289 -21.47 1.71 6.04
CA LEU A 289 -22.14 2.79 6.77
C LEU A 289 -21.73 4.16 6.24
N TYR A 290 -20.46 4.38 5.95
CA TYR A 290 -19.94 5.66 5.48
C TYR A 290 -20.41 6.04 4.08
N THR A 291 -20.52 5.06 3.19
CA THR A 291 -20.73 5.32 1.75
C THR A 291 -22.15 5.08 1.25
N VAL A 292 -22.94 4.25 1.94
CA VAL A 292 -24.29 3.85 1.49
C VAL A 292 -25.39 4.50 2.32
N VAL A 293 -25.18 4.63 3.64
CA VAL A 293 -26.22 5.15 4.53
C VAL A 293 -26.29 6.69 4.41
N PRO A 294 -27.49 7.27 4.26
CA PRO A 294 -27.66 8.73 4.31
C PRO A 294 -27.45 9.22 5.74
N ILE A 295 -26.27 9.75 6.03
CA ILE A 295 -25.85 10.26 7.33
C ILE A 295 -25.56 11.76 7.25
N SER A 296 -25.70 12.46 8.37
CA SER A 296 -25.36 13.87 8.47
C SER A 296 -23.85 14.12 8.31
N ASP A 297 -23.46 15.34 8.00
CA ASP A 297 -22.06 15.71 7.83
C ASP A 297 -21.24 15.47 9.11
N THR A 298 -21.82 15.76 10.28
CA THR A 298 -21.16 15.47 11.57
C THR A 298 -20.90 13.98 11.75
N VAL A 299 -21.88 13.12 11.44
CA VAL A 299 -21.72 11.67 11.52
C VAL A 299 -20.71 11.18 10.48
N THR A 300 -20.70 11.74 9.27
CA THR A 300 -19.69 11.44 8.25
C THR A 300 -18.30 11.78 8.75
N LEU A 301 -18.12 12.94 9.38
CA LEU A 301 -16.83 13.33 9.96
C LEU A 301 -16.38 12.31 11.03
N LEU A 302 -17.24 11.99 11.98
CA LEU A 302 -16.91 11.06 13.08
C LEU A 302 -16.67 9.63 12.59
N LEU A 303 -17.48 9.12 11.65
CA LEU A 303 -17.28 7.80 11.04
C LEU A 303 -16.02 7.71 10.19
N GLY A 304 -15.45 8.84 9.77
CA GLY A 304 -14.16 8.88 9.09
C GLY A 304 -13.05 8.23 9.90
N PHE A 305 -13.04 8.45 11.24
CA PHE A 305 -12.03 7.85 12.10
C PHE A 305 -12.06 6.30 12.07
N PRO A 306 -13.17 5.60 12.36
CA PRO A 306 -13.22 4.14 12.27
C PRO A 306 -12.99 3.61 10.84
N VAL A 307 -13.40 4.31 9.79
CA VAL A 307 -13.07 3.92 8.41
C VAL A 307 -11.55 3.86 8.21
N GLY A 308 -10.83 4.91 8.58
CA GLY A 308 -9.37 4.91 8.51
C GLY A 308 -8.73 3.87 9.44
N PHE A 309 -9.22 3.78 10.69
CA PHE A 309 -8.69 2.89 11.73
C PHE A 309 -8.71 1.43 11.30
N PHE A 310 -9.84 0.93 10.84
CA PHE A 310 -9.97 -0.48 10.49
C PHE A 310 -9.37 -0.79 9.12
N SER A 311 -9.62 0.01 8.09
CA SER A 311 -9.13 -0.30 6.74
C SER A 311 -7.59 -0.26 6.64
N SER A 312 -6.94 0.67 7.33
CA SER A 312 -5.47 0.74 7.34
C SER A 312 -4.85 -0.22 8.35
N GLY A 313 -5.50 -0.44 9.49
CA GLY A 313 -4.95 -1.26 10.56
C GLY A 313 -4.69 -2.72 10.18
N SER A 314 -5.38 -3.27 9.20
CA SER A 314 -5.15 -4.65 8.73
C SER A 314 -3.74 -4.90 8.17
N PHE A 315 -3.03 -3.87 7.72
CA PHE A 315 -1.69 -4.03 7.12
C PHE A 315 -0.58 -4.34 8.15
N SER A 316 -0.68 -3.84 9.39
CA SER A 316 0.36 -4.10 10.40
C SER A 316 0.47 -5.58 10.78
N PRO A 317 -0.62 -6.31 11.12
CA PRO A 317 -0.52 -7.73 11.42
C PRO A 317 -0.21 -8.58 10.19
N MET A 318 -0.57 -8.15 8.98
CA MET A 318 -0.35 -8.89 7.73
C MET A 318 1.13 -9.15 7.46
N GLY A 319 2.02 -8.18 7.72
CA GLY A 319 3.45 -8.34 7.54
C GLY A 319 4.05 -9.43 8.45
N ALA A 320 3.69 -9.41 9.74
CA ALA A 320 4.12 -10.43 10.69
C ALA A 320 3.53 -11.80 10.35
N PHE A 321 2.25 -11.85 10.00
CA PHE A 321 1.54 -13.07 9.62
C PHE A 321 2.23 -13.78 8.44
N PHE A 322 2.54 -13.04 7.38
CA PHE A 322 3.20 -13.63 6.20
C PHE A 322 4.62 -14.12 6.51
N THR A 323 5.39 -13.39 7.33
CA THR A 323 6.71 -13.86 7.76
C THR A 323 6.67 -15.14 8.57
N GLU A 324 5.61 -15.36 9.34
CA GLU A 324 5.41 -16.53 10.18
C GLU A 324 4.83 -17.74 9.42
N LEU A 325 4.32 -17.56 8.20
CA LEU A 325 3.77 -18.62 7.35
C LEU A 325 4.80 -19.36 6.48
N PHE A 326 5.94 -18.72 6.19
CA PHE A 326 6.93 -19.29 5.28
C PHE A 326 8.21 -19.72 6.02
N PRO A 327 8.84 -20.86 5.60
CA PRO A 327 10.11 -21.30 6.17
C PRO A 327 11.21 -20.26 5.93
N THR A 328 12.22 -20.26 6.81
CA THR A 328 13.27 -19.24 6.84
C THR A 328 13.96 -19.05 5.49
N SER A 329 14.23 -20.15 4.78
CA SER A 329 14.89 -20.13 3.46
C SER A 329 14.06 -19.50 2.34
N LEU A 330 12.74 -19.50 2.46
CA LEU A 330 11.79 -19.03 1.43
C LEU A 330 10.94 -17.84 1.88
N ARG A 331 11.15 -17.34 3.09
CA ARG A 331 10.35 -16.29 3.73
C ARG A 331 10.28 -15.02 2.90
N GLY A 332 11.42 -14.51 2.46
CA GLY A 332 11.49 -13.32 1.62
C GLY A 332 10.74 -13.50 0.29
N SER A 333 10.98 -14.63 -0.37
CA SER A 333 10.33 -14.97 -1.65
C SER A 333 8.81 -15.17 -1.50
N GLY A 334 8.38 -15.94 -0.48
CA GLY A 334 6.97 -16.22 -0.24
C GLY A 334 6.16 -14.99 0.16
N GLN A 335 6.68 -14.21 1.12
CA GLN A 335 6.06 -12.96 1.54
C GLN A 335 6.03 -11.93 0.39
N GLY A 336 7.16 -11.73 -0.28
CA GLY A 336 7.29 -10.78 -1.37
C GLY A 336 6.36 -11.13 -2.54
N PHE A 337 6.31 -12.41 -2.94
CA PHE A 337 5.41 -12.89 -3.99
C PHE A 337 3.95 -12.68 -3.59
N SER A 338 3.53 -13.19 -2.43
CA SER A 338 2.13 -13.14 -2.00
C SER A 338 1.63 -11.71 -1.86
N TYR A 339 2.44 -10.82 -1.28
CA TYR A 339 2.08 -9.41 -1.11
C TYR A 339 1.95 -8.69 -2.46
N ASN A 340 2.91 -8.88 -3.37
CA ASN A 340 2.89 -8.20 -4.67
C ASN A 340 1.86 -8.79 -5.64
N LEU A 341 1.61 -10.11 -5.61
CA LEU A 341 0.51 -10.71 -6.37
C LEU A 341 -0.84 -10.16 -5.90
N GLY A 342 -1.05 -10.10 -4.58
CA GLY A 342 -2.25 -9.50 -4.00
C GLY A 342 -2.41 -8.03 -4.38
N ARG A 343 -1.32 -7.25 -4.39
CA ARG A 343 -1.30 -5.85 -4.85
C ARG A 343 -1.69 -5.75 -6.31
N GLY A 344 -1.10 -6.56 -7.18
CA GLY A 344 -1.38 -6.53 -8.62
C GLY A 344 -2.84 -6.83 -8.95
N VAL A 345 -3.42 -7.88 -8.35
CA VAL A 345 -4.84 -8.22 -8.56
C VAL A 345 -5.75 -7.22 -7.84
N GLY A 346 -5.40 -6.80 -6.62
CA GLY A 346 -6.12 -5.77 -5.87
C GLY A 346 -6.15 -4.40 -6.57
N ALA A 347 -5.18 -4.15 -7.43
CA ALA A 347 -5.11 -2.94 -8.27
C ALA A 347 -6.29 -2.81 -9.26
N LEU A 348 -6.99 -3.90 -9.56
CA LEU A 348 -8.17 -3.87 -10.44
C LEU A 348 -9.39 -3.20 -9.75
N PHE A 349 -9.45 -3.19 -8.43
CA PHE A 349 -10.60 -2.68 -7.70
C PHE A 349 -10.92 -1.20 -8.00
N PRO A 350 -9.98 -0.26 -8.06
CA PRO A 350 -10.26 1.10 -8.51
C PRO A 350 -10.91 1.17 -9.90
N ALA A 351 -10.41 0.39 -10.86
CA ALA A 351 -11.02 0.35 -12.19
C ALA A 351 -12.45 -0.18 -12.15
N LEU A 352 -12.70 -1.24 -11.37
CA LEU A 352 -14.03 -1.81 -11.18
C LEU A 352 -14.98 -0.82 -10.51
N VAL A 353 -14.57 -0.16 -9.42
CA VAL A 353 -15.35 0.88 -8.74
C VAL A 353 -15.70 2.00 -9.73
N GLY A 354 -14.71 2.50 -10.48
CA GLY A 354 -14.91 3.54 -11.46
C GLY A 354 -15.88 3.14 -12.59
N TYR A 355 -15.74 1.92 -13.13
CA TYR A 355 -16.60 1.41 -14.20
C TYR A 355 -18.04 1.21 -13.72
N PHE A 356 -18.23 0.54 -12.58
CA PHE A 356 -19.59 0.29 -12.07
C PHE A 356 -20.27 1.52 -11.52
N SER A 357 -19.55 2.57 -11.18
CA SER A 357 -20.15 3.86 -10.78
C SER A 357 -20.93 4.55 -11.90
N ALA A 358 -20.87 4.04 -13.14
CA ALA A 358 -21.75 4.46 -14.22
C ALA A 358 -23.18 3.86 -14.10
N ARG A 359 -23.32 2.71 -13.40
CA ARG A 359 -24.59 1.98 -13.24
C ARG A 359 -25.21 2.11 -11.84
N MET A 360 -24.41 2.48 -10.85
CA MET A 360 -24.84 2.70 -9.46
C MET A 360 -24.14 3.93 -8.89
N SER A 361 -24.57 4.43 -7.73
CA SER A 361 -23.86 5.56 -7.10
C SER A 361 -22.41 5.18 -6.75
N LEU A 362 -21.51 6.17 -6.75
CA LEU A 362 -20.11 5.96 -6.41
C LEU A 362 -19.95 5.31 -5.03
N GLY A 363 -20.78 5.74 -4.04
CA GLY A 363 -20.76 5.17 -2.70
C GLY A 363 -21.15 3.69 -2.67
N HIS A 364 -22.19 3.28 -3.43
CA HIS A 364 -22.55 1.86 -3.55
C HIS A 364 -21.45 1.05 -4.24
N ALA A 365 -20.83 1.57 -5.31
CA ALA A 365 -19.73 0.89 -5.98
C ALA A 365 -18.55 0.65 -5.02
N ILE A 366 -18.15 1.67 -4.25
CA ILE A 366 -17.10 1.54 -3.22
C ILE A 366 -17.49 0.45 -2.21
N ALA A 367 -18.71 0.49 -1.66
CA ALA A 367 -19.16 -0.48 -0.66
C ALA A 367 -19.15 -1.92 -1.18
N VAL A 368 -19.68 -2.16 -2.38
CA VAL A 368 -19.75 -3.50 -2.99
C VAL A 368 -18.36 -4.08 -3.20
N PHE A 369 -17.46 -3.31 -3.82
CA PHE A 369 -16.12 -3.82 -4.10
C PHE A 369 -15.24 -3.93 -2.85
N ALA A 370 -15.40 -3.05 -1.87
CA ALA A 370 -14.77 -3.20 -0.56
C ALA A 370 -15.29 -4.46 0.17
N ALA A 371 -16.61 -4.72 0.12
CA ALA A 371 -17.21 -5.92 0.69
C ALA A 371 -16.61 -7.20 0.09
N ILE A 372 -16.57 -7.28 -1.25
CA ILE A 372 -15.98 -8.44 -1.95
C ILE A 372 -14.53 -8.63 -1.52
N ALA A 373 -13.74 -7.57 -1.48
CA ALA A 373 -12.34 -7.63 -1.10
C ALA A 373 -12.16 -8.11 0.35
N TYR A 374 -12.86 -7.52 1.31
CA TYR A 374 -12.72 -7.93 2.71
C TYR A 374 -13.28 -9.33 2.98
N LEU A 375 -14.31 -9.77 2.26
CA LEU A 375 -14.78 -11.17 2.32
C LEU A 375 -13.71 -12.13 1.81
N VAL A 376 -13.04 -11.82 0.69
CA VAL A 376 -11.92 -12.62 0.18
C VAL A 376 -10.78 -12.68 1.20
N MET A 377 -10.46 -11.55 1.85
CA MET A 377 -9.47 -11.51 2.93
C MET A 377 -9.86 -12.43 4.09
N ILE A 378 -11.10 -12.35 4.58
CA ILE A 378 -11.60 -13.17 5.69
C ILE A 378 -11.52 -14.65 5.33
N LEU A 379 -11.98 -15.05 4.14
CA LEU A 379 -11.91 -16.43 3.68
C LEU A 379 -10.46 -16.93 3.61
N GLY A 380 -9.55 -16.14 3.06
CA GLY A 380 -8.13 -16.48 3.02
C GLY A 380 -7.53 -16.68 4.43
N VAL A 381 -7.84 -15.77 5.36
CA VAL A 381 -7.37 -15.86 6.74
C VAL A 381 -7.98 -17.05 7.48
N LEU A 382 -9.27 -17.36 7.28
CA LEU A 382 -9.92 -18.51 7.91
C LEU A 382 -9.31 -19.87 7.54
N LEU A 383 -8.78 -19.97 6.33
CA LEU A 383 -8.16 -21.20 5.80
C LEU A 383 -6.66 -21.33 6.14
N LEU A 384 -6.06 -20.28 6.70
CA LEU A 384 -4.67 -20.26 7.19
C LEU A 384 -4.60 -20.57 8.69
N PRO A 385 -3.50 -21.15 9.20
CA PRO A 385 -3.31 -21.39 10.61
C PRO A 385 -3.10 -20.09 11.40
N GLU A 386 -3.39 -20.10 12.71
CA GLU A 386 -2.94 -19.03 13.62
C GLU A 386 -1.42 -19.17 13.86
N THR A 387 -0.71 -18.06 13.78
CA THR A 387 0.75 -18.05 13.90
C THR A 387 1.25 -17.40 15.19
N ARG A 388 0.35 -17.00 16.09
CA ARG A 388 0.72 -16.38 17.35
C ARG A 388 1.63 -17.28 18.18
N GLY A 389 2.80 -16.78 18.56
CA GLY A 389 3.75 -17.50 19.41
C GLY A 389 4.59 -18.56 18.68
N THR A 390 4.41 -18.74 17.38
CA THR A 390 5.22 -19.65 16.59
C THR A 390 6.67 -19.13 16.54
N LYS A 391 7.61 -19.97 16.96
CA LYS A 391 9.03 -19.67 16.81
C LYS A 391 9.39 -19.83 15.34
N LEU A 392 10.11 -18.85 14.79
CA LEU A 392 10.46 -18.85 13.36
C LEU A 392 11.26 -20.09 12.93
N ASN A 393 11.97 -20.75 13.85
CA ASN A 393 12.71 -21.98 13.59
C ASN A 393 11.81 -23.22 13.56
N ASP A 394 10.63 -23.19 14.21
CA ASP A 394 9.70 -24.32 14.24
C ASP A 394 8.93 -24.46 12.93
N VAL A 395 8.82 -23.36 12.14
CA VAL A 395 8.21 -23.38 10.81
C VAL A 395 9.01 -24.23 9.83
N ASP A 396 10.33 -24.26 9.99
CA ASP A 396 11.23 -25.06 9.13
C ASP A 396 10.99 -26.56 9.30
N THR A 397 10.55 -27.02 10.48
CA THR A 397 10.30 -28.45 10.78
C THR A 397 8.97 -28.96 10.23
N LEU A 398 7.98 -28.07 9.98
CA LEU A 398 6.67 -28.44 9.46
C LEU A 398 6.68 -28.81 7.95
N PHE A 399 7.75 -28.46 7.24
CA PHE A 399 7.89 -28.66 5.79
C PHE A 399 9.02 -29.62 5.40
N VAL A 400 9.69 -30.23 6.36
CA VAL A 400 10.78 -31.23 6.13
C VAL A 400 10.26 -32.67 6.14
N SER A 401 8.96 -32.89 6.37
CA SER A 401 8.33 -34.23 6.37
C SER A 401 7.66 -34.59 5.04
#